data_d525bced2b8f4e258130a2d142f35686
#
_entry.id   d525bced2b8f4e258130a2d142f35686
#
_cell.length_a   1.000
_cell.length_b   1.000
_cell.length_c   1.000
_cell.angle_alpha   90.00
_cell.angle_beta   90.00
_cell.angle_gamma   90.00
#
_symmetry.space_group_name_H-M   'P 1'
#
loop_
_entity.id
_entity.type
_entity.pdbx_description
1 polymer ?
#
loop_
_entity_poly.entity_id
_entity_poly.type
_entity_poly.pdbx_seq_one_letter_code
_entity_poly.pdbx_strand_id
1 'polypeptide(L)'
;MEEDAGKLVHDEWEDVSLVDYNRSGVPLIEIVSEPDMRSADEVIAYLEKLRLIIQYLGASDCKLQEGSMRADVNLSVRPVGAEKFGTRTEMKNLNSFKAIARAIEAERARQIELIEEGKSVVQETRRWDDNKEYSYPMRSKEDAQDYRYFPEPDLPPLQIPDEWIKQLKSSQPELRDEKMARYKEEYEIPDYDADIITGSKRMADIFEQTVALGAAPKKVSNWLMTETMRLLKEQMMDPDELDFSPKHLAMLIALVEKKTINQTIAKEVFEKIFADDIEPESYVKEHGLGMVSDTDALQKTVEEVIAANPQSVADYKAGKQKAIGFLVGQTMKVMKGKANPTAVNEILVKLLNE
;
A
#
# COMPACT_ATOMS: atom_id res chain seq x y z
N MET A 1 23.70 9.36 -13.16
CA MET A 1 22.54 9.23 -14.05
C MET A 1 23.05 8.79 -15.41
N GLU A 2 22.42 7.83 -16.03
CA GLU A 2 22.80 7.23 -17.32
C GLU A 2 21.56 6.91 -18.15
N GLU A 3 21.74 6.47 -19.36
CA GLU A 3 20.69 5.89 -20.19
C GLU A 3 20.66 4.37 -20.00
N ASP A 4 19.47 3.78 -19.84
CA ASP A 4 19.33 2.32 -19.80
C ASP A 4 19.62 1.74 -21.18
N ALA A 5 20.31 0.61 -21.22
CA ALA A 5 20.72 -0.04 -22.45
C ALA A 5 19.65 -1.01 -22.98
N GLY A 6 19.76 -1.35 -24.26
CA GLY A 6 19.03 -2.47 -24.82
C GLY A 6 19.46 -3.79 -24.19
N LYS A 7 18.56 -4.76 -24.14
CA LYS A 7 18.83 -6.11 -23.61
C LYS A 7 19.12 -7.07 -24.72
N LEU A 8 20.22 -7.83 -24.61
CA LEU A 8 20.50 -8.95 -25.48
C LEU A 8 19.84 -10.22 -24.91
N VAL A 9 19.06 -10.88 -25.75
CA VAL A 9 18.47 -12.18 -25.47
C VAL A 9 19.05 -13.18 -26.46
N HIS A 10 19.91 -14.07 -25.95
CA HIS A 10 20.51 -15.13 -26.77
C HIS A 10 19.50 -16.24 -26.99
N ASP A 11 19.28 -16.64 -28.23
CA ASP A 11 18.45 -17.79 -28.55
C ASP A 11 19.19 -19.08 -28.18
N GLU A 12 18.48 -20.05 -27.62
CA GLU A 12 19.08 -21.34 -27.23
C GLU A 12 19.16 -22.34 -28.38
N TRP A 13 18.45 -22.07 -29.49
CA TRP A 13 18.24 -22.98 -30.60
C TRP A 13 18.97 -22.50 -31.88
N GLU A 14 19.14 -21.20 -32.03
CA GLU A 14 19.78 -20.58 -33.17
C GLU A 14 20.96 -19.72 -32.70
N ASP A 15 22.03 -19.65 -33.51
CA ASP A 15 23.20 -18.80 -33.24
C ASP A 15 22.87 -17.33 -33.54
N VAL A 16 21.87 -16.82 -32.89
CA VAL A 16 21.40 -15.43 -33.01
C VAL A 16 21.20 -14.78 -31.67
N SER A 17 21.29 -13.46 -31.61
CA SER A 17 20.95 -12.65 -30.45
C SER A 17 19.85 -11.66 -30.84
N LEU A 18 18.75 -11.72 -30.14
CA LEU A 18 17.67 -10.75 -30.24
C LEU A 18 18.04 -9.52 -29.42
N VAL A 19 17.75 -8.34 -29.93
CA VAL A 19 17.97 -7.08 -29.21
C VAL A 19 16.64 -6.49 -28.83
N ASP A 20 16.38 -6.42 -27.52
CA ASP A 20 15.20 -5.78 -26.97
C ASP A 20 15.54 -4.33 -26.59
N TYR A 21 14.90 -3.38 -27.28
CA TYR A 21 15.09 -1.95 -27.07
C TYR A 21 14.01 -1.31 -26.20
N ASN A 22 13.11 -2.06 -25.61
CA ASN A 22 11.96 -1.50 -24.87
C ASN A 22 12.35 -0.52 -23.76
N ARG A 23 13.55 -0.68 -23.18
CA ARG A 23 14.07 0.19 -22.12
C ARG A 23 15.24 1.07 -22.57
N SER A 24 15.67 0.96 -23.82
CA SER A 24 16.80 1.71 -24.34
C SER A 24 16.52 3.21 -24.31
N GLY A 25 17.45 3.98 -23.76
CA GLY A 25 17.34 5.44 -23.62
C GLY A 25 16.48 5.92 -22.44
N VAL A 26 15.89 5.02 -21.65
CA VAL A 26 15.17 5.41 -20.44
C VAL A 26 16.16 5.96 -19.40
N PRO A 27 15.91 7.13 -18.78
CA PRO A 27 16.79 7.65 -17.74
C PRO A 27 16.93 6.65 -16.59
N LEU A 28 18.15 6.32 -16.22
CA LEU A 28 18.50 5.41 -15.14
C LEU A 28 19.32 6.15 -14.08
N ILE A 29 18.93 6.01 -12.82
CA ILE A 29 19.69 6.52 -11.68
C ILE A 29 20.31 5.32 -10.97
N GLU A 30 21.64 5.31 -10.85
CA GLU A 30 22.35 4.40 -9.98
C GLU A 30 22.66 5.09 -8.65
N ILE A 31 22.22 4.48 -7.56
CA ILE A 31 22.43 4.98 -6.19
C ILE A 31 23.30 3.96 -5.45
N VAL A 32 24.51 4.37 -5.12
CA VAL A 32 25.47 3.52 -4.39
C VAL A 32 25.52 3.98 -2.94
N SER A 33 25.25 3.07 -2.01
CA SER A 33 25.39 3.36 -0.57
C SER A 33 26.83 3.28 -0.11
N GLU A 34 27.16 3.97 0.98
CA GLU A 34 28.38 3.72 1.73
C GLU A 34 28.33 2.32 2.37
N PRO A 35 29.51 1.67 2.63
CA PRO A 35 29.54 0.32 3.18
C PRO A 35 29.37 0.33 4.72
N ASP A 36 28.30 0.94 5.20
CA ASP A 36 28.01 1.17 6.62
C ASP A 36 26.84 0.35 7.18
N MET A 37 26.09 -0.35 6.34
CA MET A 37 25.05 -1.29 6.77
C MET A 37 25.65 -2.60 7.30
N ARG A 38 25.07 -3.16 8.37
CA ARG A 38 25.61 -4.31 9.12
C ARG A 38 24.65 -5.49 9.24
N SER A 39 23.40 -5.37 8.79
CA SER A 39 22.39 -6.42 8.85
C SER A 39 21.48 -6.39 7.63
N ALA A 40 20.79 -7.50 7.39
CA ALA A 40 19.74 -7.56 6.37
C ALA A 40 18.59 -6.57 6.68
N ASP A 41 18.24 -6.42 7.95
CA ASP A 41 17.16 -5.52 8.38
C ASP A 41 17.49 -4.05 8.07
N GLU A 42 18.75 -3.62 8.29
CA GLU A 42 19.20 -2.27 7.90
C GLU A 42 19.12 -2.05 6.39
N VAL A 43 19.50 -3.06 5.59
CA VAL A 43 19.40 -2.99 4.12
C VAL A 43 17.96 -2.88 3.68
N ILE A 44 17.04 -3.66 4.26
CA ILE A 44 15.62 -3.58 3.93
C ILE A 44 15.03 -2.22 4.32
N ALA A 45 15.32 -1.74 5.53
CA ALA A 45 14.86 -0.43 5.98
C ALA A 45 15.36 0.72 5.07
N TYR A 46 16.62 0.64 4.63
CA TYR A 46 17.19 1.58 3.67
C TYR A 46 16.45 1.54 2.32
N LEU A 47 16.23 0.34 1.77
CA LEU A 47 15.56 0.17 0.47
C LEU A 47 14.09 0.60 0.52
N GLU A 48 13.38 0.30 1.61
CA GLU A 48 12.00 0.76 1.81
C GLU A 48 11.92 2.27 1.88
N LYS A 49 12.81 2.91 2.63
CA LYS A 49 12.89 4.36 2.71
C LYS A 49 13.19 5.00 1.36
N LEU A 50 14.18 4.46 0.64
CA LEU A 50 14.58 4.94 -0.68
C LEU A 50 13.42 4.81 -1.68
N ARG A 51 12.74 3.64 -1.70
CA ARG A 51 11.56 3.40 -2.54
C ARG A 51 10.52 4.47 -2.32
N LEU A 52 10.15 4.72 -1.07
CA LEU A 52 9.13 5.71 -0.73
C LEU A 52 9.53 7.12 -1.15
N ILE A 53 10.78 7.53 -0.95
CA ILE A 53 11.26 8.84 -1.41
C ILE A 53 11.08 8.96 -2.93
N ILE A 54 11.49 7.97 -3.70
CA ILE A 54 11.42 7.99 -5.17
C ILE A 54 9.95 7.97 -5.65
N GLN A 55 9.08 7.20 -5.00
CA GLN A 55 7.65 7.16 -5.30
C GLN A 55 6.96 8.51 -4.98
N TYR A 56 7.26 9.11 -3.84
CA TYR A 56 6.71 10.42 -3.47
C TYR A 56 7.17 11.54 -4.40
N LEU A 57 8.41 11.47 -4.88
CA LEU A 57 8.91 12.38 -5.91
C LEU A 57 8.25 12.16 -7.28
N GLY A 58 7.55 11.05 -7.49
CA GLY A 58 6.96 10.69 -8.77
C GLY A 58 7.99 10.30 -9.84
N ALA A 59 9.21 9.94 -9.44
CA ALA A 59 10.29 9.61 -10.37
C ALA A 59 10.22 8.16 -10.87
N SER A 60 9.71 7.22 -10.06
CA SER A 60 9.50 5.82 -10.43
C SER A 60 8.44 5.19 -9.53
N ASP A 61 7.77 4.14 -10.01
CA ASP A 61 6.92 3.25 -9.21
C ASP A 61 7.72 2.24 -8.36
N CYS A 62 9.02 2.10 -8.64
CA CYS A 62 9.95 1.26 -7.88
C CYS A 62 9.53 -0.21 -7.72
N LYS A 63 8.92 -0.80 -8.73
CA LYS A 63 8.52 -2.21 -8.74
C LYS A 63 9.70 -3.11 -9.11
N LEU A 64 10.17 -3.90 -8.15
CA LEU A 64 11.28 -4.85 -8.34
C LEU A 64 10.94 -5.94 -9.36
N GLN A 65 9.70 -6.46 -9.35
CA GLN A 65 9.26 -7.53 -10.26
C GLN A 65 9.18 -7.06 -11.71
N GLU A 66 8.84 -5.78 -11.93
CA GLU A 66 8.75 -5.17 -13.26
C GLU A 66 10.10 -4.58 -13.73
N GLY A 67 11.09 -4.55 -12.82
CA GLY A 67 12.43 -4.06 -13.11
C GLY A 67 12.58 -2.55 -13.16
N SER A 68 11.57 -1.78 -12.70
CA SER A 68 11.70 -0.32 -12.55
C SER A 68 12.52 0.08 -11.32
N MET A 69 12.78 -0.87 -10.42
CA MET A 69 13.82 -0.81 -9.39
C MET A 69 14.63 -2.10 -9.44
N ARG A 70 15.95 -1.99 -9.27
CA ARG A 70 16.87 -3.13 -9.18
C ARG A 70 17.78 -2.91 -7.98
N ALA A 71 18.19 -3.99 -7.33
CA ALA A 71 19.12 -3.93 -6.23
C ALA A 71 20.18 -5.01 -6.41
N ASP A 72 21.45 -4.60 -6.40
CA ASP A 72 22.60 -5.49 -6.34
C ASP A 72 23.23 -5.35 -4.95
N VAL A 73 23.55 -6.46 -4.30
CA VAL A 73 24.12 -6.46 -2.95
C VAL A 73 25.60 -6.81 -3.00
N ASN A 74 26.42 -5.90 -2.51
CA ASN A 74 27.83 -6.14 -2.29
C ASN A 74 28.06 -6.49 -0.81
N LEU A 75 28.53 -7.71 -0.53
CA LEU A 75 28.68 -8.21 0.82
C LEU A 75 30.10 -8.74 1.08
N SER A 76 30.67 -8.40 2.23
CA SER A 76 31.86 -9.03 2.76
C SER A 76 31.74 -9.25 4.26
N VAL A 77 32.40 -10.25 4.81
CA VAL A 77 32.50 -10.49 6.25
C VAL A 77 33.91 -10.20 6.76
N ARG A 78 34.02 -9.77 8.00
CA ARG A 78 35.29 -9.53 8.68
C ARG A 78 35.19 -9.90 10.16
N PRO A 79 36.29 -10.27 10.84
CA PRO A 79 36.27 -10.46 12.27
C PRO A 79 35.82 -9.19 13.01
N VAL A 80 35.12 -9.36 14.12
CA VAL A 80 34.72 -8.24 14.97
C VAL A 80 35.95 -7.45 15.42
N GLY A 81 35.93 -6.14 15.26
CA GLY A 81 37.04 -5.25 15.59
C GLY A 81 38.09 -5.08 14.49
N ALA A 82 38.01 -5.83 13.37
CA ALA A 82 38.90 -5.59 12.24
C ALA A 82 38.54 -4.28 11.51
N GLU A 83 39.57 -3.47 11.20
CA GLU A 83 39.37 -2.20 10.48
C GLU A 83 39.13 -2.42 8.99
N LYS A 84 39.83 -3.37 8.37
CA LYS A 84 39.74 -3.65 6.92
C LYS A 84 38.55 -4.54 6.62
N PHE A 85 37.85 -4.22 5.53
CA PHE A 85 36.82 -5.09 4.98
C PHE A 85 37.40 -6.42 4.47
N GLY A 86 36.57 -7.45 4.49
CA GLY A 86 36.87 -8.72 3.82
C GLY A 86 36.71 -8.65 2.31
N THR A 87 36.92 -9.79 1.66
CA THR A 87 36.72 -9.91 0.19
C THR A 87 35.24 -9.81 -0.15
N ARG A 88 34.91 -8.93 -1.06
CA ARG A 88 33.55 -8.63 -1.50
C ARG A 88 33.04 -9.63 -2.52
N THR A 89 31.78 -10.07 -2.35
CA THR A 89 30.99 -10.70 -3.40
C THR A 89 29.84 -9.81 -3.80
N GLU A 90 29.46 -9.83 -5.06
CA GLU A 90 28.32 -9.11 -5.61
C GLU A 90 27.18 -10.10 -5.87
N MET A 91 26.00 -9.88 -5.27
CA MET A 91 24.82 -10.72 -5.50
C MET A 91 23.83 -10.03 -6.43
N LYS A 92 23.39 -10.76 -7.44
CA LYS A 92 22.45 -10.33 -8.48
C LYS A 92 21.19 -11.21 -8.51
N ASN A 93 20.19 -10.78 -9.28
CA ASN A 93 18.92 -11.47 -9.45
C ASN A 93 18.04 -11.47 -8.20
N LEU A 94 17.99 -10.33 -7.55
CA LEU A 94 17.24 -10.10 -6.30
C LEU A 94 15.92 -9.39 -6.62
N ASN A 95 14.83 -10.17 -6.71
CA ASN A 95 13.56 -9.68 -7.27
C ASN A 95 12.52 -9.29 -6.21
N SER A 96 12.86 -9.32 -4.94
CA SER A 96 12.01 -8.88 -3.84
C SER A 96 12.84 -8.54 -2.60
N PHE A 97 12.32 -7.71 -1.71
CA PHE A 97 12.97 -7.40 -0.43
C PHE A 97 13.19 -8.66 0.42
N LYS A 98 12.25 -9.61 0.37
CA LYS A 98 12.42 -10.91 1.04
C LYS A 98 13.57 -11.72 0.45
N ALA A 99 13.70 -11.73 -0.88
CA ALA A 99 14.83 -12.40 -1.55
C ALA A 99 16.16 -11.72 -1.20
N ILE A 100 16.21 -10.39 -1.12
CA ILE A 100 17.40 -9.64 -0.68
C ILE A 100 17.83 -10.05 0.72
N ALA A 101 16.90 -10.05 1.69
CA ALA A 101 17.19 -10.44 3.06
C ALA A 101 17.72 -11.88 3.16
N ARG A 102 17.07 -12.84 2.48
CA ARG A 102 17.53 -14.24 2.46
C ARG A 102 18.91 -14.39 1.81
N ALA A 103 19.13 -13.71 0.71
CA ALA A 103 20.40 -13.74 0.00
C ALA A 103 21.55 -13.19 0.87
N ILE A 104 21.32 -12.10 1.59
CA ILE A 104 22.31 -11.53 2.53
C ILE A 104 22.67 -12.55 3.60
N GLU A 105 21.67 -13.17 4.25
CA GLU A 105 21.94 -14.13 5.33
C GLU A 105 22.61 -15.40 4.82
N ALA A 106 22.21 -15.92 3.67
CA ALA A 106 22.82 -17.10 3.07
C ALA A 106 24.29 -16.82 2.66
N GLU A 107 24.56 -15.69 2.04
CA GLU A 107 25.91 -15.31 1.63
C GLU A 107 26.81 -15.01 2.81
N ARG A 108 26.28 -14.35 3.86
CA ARG A 108 26.98 -14.14 5.11
C ARG A 108 27.41 -15.47 5.74
N ALA A 109 26.50 -16.43 5.83
CA ALA A 109 26.79 -17.76 6.38
C ALA A 109 27.84 -18.49 5.55
N ARG A 110 27.74 -18.46 4.22
CA ARG A 110 28.71 -19.09 3.31
C ARG A 110 30.12 -18.51 3.46
N GLN A 111 30.25 -17.18 3.56
CA GLN A 111 31.56 -16.55 3.72
C GLN A 111 32.20 -16.86 5.07
N ILE A 112 31.38 -16.90 6.14
CA ILE A 112 31.84 -17.30 7.49
C ILE A 112 32.37 -18.74 7.45
N GLU A 113 31.61 -19.69 6.89
CA GLU A 113 32.00 -21.10 6.77
C GLU A 113 33.33 -21.25 6.04
N LEU A 114 33.50 -20.60 4.89
CA LEU A 114 34.75 -20.62 4.13
C LEU A 114 35.96 -20.14 4.97
N ILE A 115 35.77 -19.04 5.69
CA ILE A 115 36.84 -18.45 6.51
C ILE A 115 37.18 -19.36 7.70
N GLU A 116 36.19 -19.94 8.38
CA GLU A 116 36.36 -20.88 9.48
C GLU A 116 37.05 -22.19 9.06
N GLU A 117 36.80 -22.65 7.81
CA GLU A 117 37.52 -23.75 7.20
C GLU A 117 38.94 -23.42 6.73
N GLY A 118 39.40 -22.16 6.91
CA GLY A 118 40.70 -21.69 6.45
C GLY A 118 40.81 -21.44 4.96
N LYS A 119 39.69 -21.36 4.28
CA LYS A 119 39.58 -21.02 2.86
C LYS A 119 39.45 -19.52 2.66
N SER A 120 39.75 -19.05 1.45
CA SER A 120 39.58 -17.63 1.07
C SER A 120 38.28 -17.42 0.32
N VAL A 121 37.62 -16.30 0.62
CA VAL A 121 36.50 -15.81 -0.20
C VAL A 121 37.05 -15.27 -1.51
N VAL A 122 36.47 -15.68 -2.64
CA VAL A 122 36.83 -15.20 -3.98
C VAL A 122 35.97 -13.99 -4.33
N GLN A 123 36.59 -12.95 -4.89
CA GLN A 123 35.85 -11.80 -5.39
C GLN A 123 35.13 -12.18 -6.68
N GLU A 124 33.82 -12.35 -6.62
CA GLU A 124 33.01 -12.84 -7.74
C GLU A 124 31.60 -12.24 -7.72
N THR A 125 30.96 -12.26 -8.88
CA THR A 125 29.52 -12.00 -8.99
C THR A 125 28.77 -13.31 -8.86
N ARG A 126 27.74 -13.35 -8.02
CA ARG A 126 26.91 -14.53 -7.72
C ARG A 126 25.47 -14.26 -8.08
N ARG A 127 24.80 -15.25 -8.65
CA ARG A 127 23.37 -15.20 -8.94
C ARG A 127 22.58 -15.89 -7.84
N TRP A 128 21.59 -15.21 -7.29
CA TRP A 128 20.66 -15.78 -6.33
C TRP A 128 19.59 -16.62 -7.01
N ASP A 129 19.33 -17.80 -6.49
CA ASP A 129 18.19 -18.66 -6.82
C ASP A 129 17.25 -18.71 -5.62
N ASP A 130 16.13 -18.00 -5.72
CA ASP A 130 15.20 -17.83 -4.61
C ASP A 130 14.48 -19.12 -4.23
N ASN A 131 14.30 -20.05 -5.19
CA ASN A 131 13.66 -21.33 -4.95
C ASN A 131 14.58 -22.32 -4.22
N LYS A 132 15.89 -22.23 -4.49
CA LYS A 132 16.89 -23.07 -3.86
C LYS A 132 17.48 -22.46 -2.60
N GLU A 133 17.19 -21.20 -2.34
CA GLU A 133 17.82 -20.41 -1.26
C GLU A 133 19.36 -20.50 -1.30
N TYR A 134 19.91 -20.45 -2.49
CA TYR A 134 21.34 -20.61 -2.74
C TYR A 134 21.84 -19.67 -3.83
N SER A 135 23.09 -19.23 -3.70
CA SER A 135 23.76 -18.45 -4.72
C SER A 135 24.86 -19.28 -5.42
N TYR A 136 24.99 -19.11 -6.72
CA TYR A 136 26.05 -19.75 -7.50
C TYR A 136 26.90 -18.71 -8.24
N PRO A 137 28.21 -18.98 -8.43
CA PRO A 137 29.06 -18.03 -9.13
C PRO A 137 28.61 -17.87 -10.56
N MET A 138 28.55 -16.64 -11.03
CA MET A 138 28.53 -16.29 -12.43
C MET A 138 29.98 -16.30 -12.94
N ARG A 139 30.23 -16.09 -14.24
CA ARG A 139 31.58 -15.99 -14.76
C ARG A 139 32.46 -15.09 -13.90
N SER A 140 33.62 -15.59 -13.48
CA SER A 140 34.59 -14.78 -12.77
C SER A 140 34.99 -13.59 -13.63
N LYS A 141 35.08 -12.39 -13.05
CA LYS A 141 35.62 -11.20 -13.74
C LYS A 141 37.16 -11.30 -13.80
N GLU A 142 37.70 -12.37 -14.35
CA GLU A 142 39.12 -12.37 -14.77
C GLU A 142 39.37 -11.43 -15.97
N ASP A 143 38.29 -11.14 -16.71
CA ASP A 143 38.28 -10.09 -17.74
C ASP A 143 37.54 -8.86 -17.21
N ALA A 144 38.08 -8.17 -16.20
CA ALA A 144 37.61 -6.84 -15.86
C ALA A 144 37.88 -5.93 -17.08
N GLN A 145 36.86 -5.82 -17.90
CA GLN A 145 36.94 -4.88 -19.03
C GLN A 145 37.18 -3.50 -18.45
N ASP A 146 38.21 -2.86 -18.90
CA ASP A 146 38.44 -1.45 -18.64
C ASP A 146 37.21 -0.67 -19.14
N TYR A 147 36.48 -0.09 -18.20
CA TYR A 147 35.26 0.69 -18.52
C TYR A 147 35.56 1.92 -19.39
N ARG A 148 36.82 2.24 -19.62
CA ARG A 148 37.26 3.34 -20.49
C ARG A 148 36.52 4.64 -20.20
N TYR A 149 36.49 5.04 -18.94
CA TYR A 149 35.86 6.31 -18.52
C TYR A 149 36.56 7.48 -19.22
N PHE A 150 35.87 8.07 -20.17
CA PHE A 150 36.25 9.32 -20.82
C PHE A 150 34.97 10.11 -21.14
N PRO A 151 35.04 11.45 -21.22
CA PRO A 151 33.90 12.26 -21.61
C PRO A 151 33.42 11.86 -23.02
N GLU A 152 32.09 11.67 -23.15
CA GLU A 152 31.50 11.41 -24.47
C GLU A 152 31.71 12.64 -25.37
N PRO A 153 32.35 12.50 -26.55
CA PRO A 153 32.73 13.64 -27.38
C PRO A 153 31.52 14.40 -27.93
N ASP A 154 30.38 13.74 -28.09
CA ASP A 154 29.14 14.33 -28.61
C ASP A 154 28.27 15.00 -27.55
N LEU A 155 28.63 14.87 -26.28
CA LEU A 155 27.90 15.48 -25.17
C LEU A 155 28.67 16.69 -24.60
N PRO A 156 28.13 17.92 -24.71
CA PRO A 156 28.74 19.06 -24.08
C PRO A 156 28.62 18.97 -22.55
N PRO A 157 29.54 19.60 -21.80
CA PRO A 157 29.45 19.65 -20.34
C PRO A 157 28.12 20.26 -19.89
N LEU A 158 27.39 19.54 -19.04
CA LEU A 158 26.14 20.01 -18.46
C LEU A 158 26.45 21.05 -17.36
N GLN A 159 25.84 22.23 -17.49
CA GLN A 159 25.90 23.25 -16.45
C GLN A 159 24.52 23.32 -15.78
N ILE A 160 24.48 23.07 -14.48
CA ILE A 160 23.27 23.10 -13.66
C ILE A 160 23.33 24.40 -12.85
N PRO A 161 22.55 25.45 -13.21
CA PRO A 161 22.52 26.69 -12.46
C PRO A 161 21.91 26.52 -11.07
N ASP A 162 22.44 27.26 -10.09
CA ASP A 162 21.90 27.27 -8.72
C ASP A 162 20.40 27.65 -8.68
N GLU A 163 19.96 28.50 -9.60
CA GLU A 163 18.55 28.86 -9.70
C GLU A 163 17.64 27.70 -10.06
N TRP A 164 18.08 26.82 -10.96
CA TRP A 164 17.35 25.59 -11.28
C TRP A 164 17.27 24.65 -10.07
N ILE A 165 18.36 24.50 -9.32
CA ILE A 165 18.36 23.71 -8.07
C ILE A 165 17.38 24.31 -7.05
N LYS A 166 17.33 25.65 -6.90
CA LYS A 166 16.36 26.31 -6.01
C LYS A 166 14.92 26.07 -6.45
N GLN A 167 14.64 26.16 -7.76
CA GLN A 167 13.31 25.90 -8.31
C GLN A 167 12.87 24.44 -8.01
N LEU A 168 13.74 23.47 -8.26
CA LEU A 168 13.46 22.06 -7.95
C LEU A 168 13.19 21.85 -6.46
N LYS A 169 14.01 22.43 -5.58
CA LYS A 169 13.78 22.34 -4.13
C LYS A 169 12.45 22.97 -3.70
N SER A 170 12.06 24.10 -4.31
CA SER A 170 10.79 24.75 -3.99
C SER A 170 9.56 24.03 -4.51
N SER A 171 9.70 23.21 -5.55
CA SER A 171 8.63 22.38 -6.13
C SER A 171 8.61 20.94 -5.63
N GLN A 172 9.56 20.59 -4.75
CA GLN A 172 9.60 19.24 -4.17
C GLN A 172 8.33 18.97 -3.37
N PRO A 173 7.62 17.86 -3.61
CA PRO A 173 6.47 17.52 -2.81
C PRO A 173 6.86 17.16 -1.38
N GLU A 174 5.92 17.31 -0.46
CA GLU A 174 6.08 16.84 0.90
C GLU A 174 6.33 15.33 0.93
N LEU A 175 7.41 14.92 1.56
CA LEU A 175 7.79 13.50 1.64
C LEU A 175 7.04 12.80 2.78
N ARG A 176 7.12 11.47 2.78
CA ARG A 176 6.41 10.62 3.74
C ARG A 176 6.56 11.05 5.20
N ASP A 177 7.78 11.29 5.66
CA ASP A 177 8.03 11.59 7.07
C ASP A 177 7.40 12.91 7.50
N GLU A 178 7.42 13.91 6.63
CA GLU A 178 6.79 15.22 6.84
C GLU A 178 5.26 15.05 6.89
N LYS A 179 4.68 14.28 5.93
CA LYS A 179 3.24 13.95 5.94
C LYS A 179 2.84 13.20 7.21
N MET A 180 3.63 12.22 7.62
CA MET A 180 3.37 11.44 8.82
C MET A 180 3.34 12.33 10.07
N ALA A 181 4.29 13.25 10.20
CA ALA A 181 4.30 14.23 11.29
C ALA A 181 3.07 15.13 11.24
N ARG A 182 2.74 15.68 10.07
CA ARG A 182 1.57 16.53 9.87
C ARG A 182 0.25 15.81 10.15
N TYR A 183 0.09 14.56 9.75
CA TYR A 183 -1.13 13.79 10.02
C TYR A 183 -1.36 13.58 11.51
N LYS A 184 -0.29 13.43 12.29
CA LYS A 184 -0.36 13.34 13.75
C LYS A 184 -0.72 14.68 14.40
N GLU A 185 -0.07 15.76 13.97
CA GLU A 185 -0.21 17.08 14.58
C GLU A 185 -1.51 17.79 14.17
N GLU A 186 -1.85 17.80 12.87
CA GLU A 186 -3.00 18.56 12.37
C GLU A 186 -4.30 17.75 12.37
N TYR A 187 -4.21 16.44 12.06
CA TYR A 187 -5.40 15.60 11.91
C TYR A 187 -5.64 14.68 13.10
N GLU A 188 -4.74 14.66 14.06
CA GLU A 188 -4.78 13.77 15.23
C GLU A 188 -4.96 12.29 14.86
N ILE A 189 -4.32 11.85 13.78
CA ILE A 189 -4.32 10.46 13.33
C ILE A 189 -3.34 9.67 14.19
N PRO A 190 -3.71 8.46 14.69
CA PRO A 190 -2.81 7.60 15.42
C PRO A 190 -1.56 7.25 14.62
N ASP A 191 -0.42 7.08 15.30
CA ASP A 191 0.87 6.75 14.66
C ASP A 191 0.78 5.56 13.72
N TYR A 192 0.11 4.50 14.14
CA TYR A 192 -0.09 3.29 13.35
C TYR A 192 -0.87 3.56 12.04
N ASP A 193 -1.97 4.33 12.12
CA ASP A 193 -2.77 4.67 10.95
C ASP A 193 -1.98 5.57 10.00
N ALA A 194 -1.29 6.58 10.55
CA ALA A 194 -0.45 7.49 9.78
C ALA A 194 0.68 6.74 9.06
N ASP A 195 1.30 5.77 9.72
CA ASP A 195 2.36 4.93 9.15
C ASP A 195 1.85 4.11 7.94
N ILE A 196 0.69 3.47 8.07
CA ILE A 196 0.09 2.66 7.00
C ILE A 196 -0.38 3.55 5.84
N ILE A 197 -1.10 4.64 6.12
CA ILE A 197 -1.63 5.53 5.08
C ILE A 197 -0.47 6.16 4.29
N THR A 198 0.56 6.64 4.97
CA THR A 198 1.74 7.25 4.32
C THR A 198 2.70 6.23 3.73
N GLY A 199 2.53 4.94 4.03
CA GLY A 199 3.29 3.84 3.43
C GLY A 199 3.00 3.60 1.94
N SER A 200 1.90 4.16 1.42
CA SER A 200 1.59 4.24 -0.01
C SER A 200 1.29 5.70 -0.38
N LYS A 201 1.96 6.19 -1.42
CA LYS A 201 1.69 7.54 -1.93
C LYS A 201 0.24 7.69 -2.38
N ARG A 202 -0.29 6.67 -3.09
CA ARG A 202 -1.67 6.68 -3.59
C ARG A 202 -2.68 6.75 -2.45
N MET A 203 -2.45 6.00 -1.39
CA MET A 203 -3.32 6.01 -0.21
C MET A 203 -3.28 7.35 0.53
N ALA A 204 -2.09 7.95 0.65
CA ALA A 204 -1.92 9.29 1.20
C ALA A 204 -2.63 10.37 0.35
N ASP A 205 -2.52 10.28 -0.97
CA ASP A 205 -3.20 11.19 -1.90
C ASP A 205 -4.73 11.08 -1.78
N ILE A 206 -5.27 9.85 -1.69
CA ILE A 206 -6.70 9.63 -1.46
C ILE A 206 -7.14 10.23 -0.12
N PHE A 207 -6.36 9.99 0.95
CA PHE A 207 -6.65 10.55 2.26
C PHE A 207 -6.73 12.09 2.22
N GLU A 208 -5.69 12.74 1.73
CA GLU A 208 -5.63 14.20 1.70
C GLU A 208 -6.70 14.84 0.82
N GLN A 209 -6.94 14.28 -0.37
CA GLN A 209 -7.95 14.80 -1.27
C GLN A 209 -9.37 14.60 -0.70
N THR A 210 -9.63 13.49 -0.03
CA THR A 210 -10.92 13.25 0.63
C THR A 210 -11.14 14.22 1.79
N VAL A 211 -10.10 14.51 2.59
CA VAL A 211 -10.15 15.52 3.67
C VAL A 211 -10.35 16.91 3.08
N ALA A 212 -9.64 17.26 2.02
CA ALA A 212 -9.79 18.57 1.34
C ALA A 212 -11.20 18.79 0.79
N LEU A 213 -11.94 17.72 0.49
CA LEU A 213 -13.36 17.78 0.09
C LEU A 213 -14.33 17.90 1.28
N GLY A 214 -13.80 18.07 2.49
CA GLY A 214 -14.58 18.34 3.69
C GLY A 214 -14.91 17.15 4.57
N ALA A 215 -14.43 15.95 4.25
CA ALA A 215 -14.60 14.79 5.11
C ALA A 215 -13.70 14.88 6.36
N ALA A 216 -14.22 14.49 7.53
CA ALA A 216 -13.45 14.51 8.76
C ALA A 216 -12.26 13.52 8.69
N PRO A 217 -11.00 13.95 9.01
CA PRO A 217 -9.79 13.13 8.86
C PRO A 217 -9.89 11.76 9.54
N LYS A 218 -10.39 11.69 10.77
CA LYS A 218 -10.59 10.43 11.51
C LYS A 218 -11.56 9.47 10.83
N LYS A 219 -12.56 9.97 10.11
CA LYS A 219 -13.50 9.13 9.36
C LYS A 219 -12.86 8.59 8.08
N VAL A 220 -12.10 9.44 7.37
CA VAL A 220 -11.36 9.01 6.20
C VAL A 220 -10.34 7.94 6.59
N SER A 221 -9.55 8.17 7.65
CA SER A 221 -8.63 7.17 8.19
C SER A 221 -9.35 5.85 8.50
N ASN A 222 -10.47 5.88 9.19
CA ASN A 222 -11.23 4.67 9.51
C ASN A 222 -11.66 3.89 8.24
N TRP A 223 -12.12 4.56 7.19
CA TRP A 223 -12.49 3.90 5.94
C TRP A 223 -11.28 3.27 5.25
N LEU A 224 -10.15 3.96 5.23
CA LEU A 224 -8.92 3.43 4.66
C LEU A 224 -8.40 2.24 5.46
N MET A 225 -8.33 2.36 6.78
CA MET A 225 -7.79 1.33 7.67
C MET A 225 -8.68 0.10 7.82
N THR A 226 -9.98 0.22 7.62
CA THR A 226 -10.91 -0.91 7.76
C THR A 226 -11.32 -1.49 6.40
N GLU A 227 -12.17 -0.80 5.67
CA GLU A 227 -12.78 -1.36 4.45
C GLU A 227 -11.79 -1.41 3.28
N THR A 228 -10.98 -0.35 3.08
CA THR A 228 -9.99 -0.35 1.99
C THR A 228 -8.94 -1.43 2.22
N MET A 229 -8.35 -1.52 3.43
CA MET A 229 -7.37 -2.55 3.75
C MET A 229 -7.95 -3.98 3.68
N ARG A 230 -9.21 -4.15 4.05
CA ARG A 230 -9.92 -5.43 3.89
C ARG A 230 -9.99 -5.85 2.42
N LEU A 231 -10.46 -4.95 1.56
CA LEU A 231 -10.63 -5.24 0.12
C LEU A 231 -9.28 -5.45 -0.60
N LEU A 232 -8.25 -4.64 -0.28
CA LEU A 232 -6.90 -4.86 -0.78
C LEU A 232 -6.38 -6.25 -0.44
N LYS A 233 -6.57 -6.69 0.80
CA LYS A 233 -6.15 -8.02 1.24
C LYS A 233 -6.93 -9.14 0.55
N GLU A 234 -8.25 -8.99 0.41
CA GLU A 234 -9.12 -9.98 -0.24
C GLU A 234 -8.77 -10.15 -1.73
N GLN A 235 -8.42 -9.05 -2.40
CA GLN A 235 -8.06 -9.04 -3.81
C GLN A 235 -6.56 -9.23 -4.08
N MET A 236 -5.74 -9.34 -3.03
CA MET A 236 -4.26 -9.39 -3.11
C MET A 236 -3.68 -8.23 -3.94
N MET A 237 -4.28 -7.05 -3.80
CA MET A 237 -3.97 -5.84 -4.53
C MET A 237 -3.00 -4.96 -3.74
N ASP A 238 -2.05 -4.33 -4.43
CA ASP A 238 -1.14 -3.37 -3.82
C ASP A 238 -1.87 -2.03 -3.55
N PRO A 239 -1.63 -1.37 -2.39
CA PRO A 239 -2.21 -0.05 -2.11
C PRO A 239 -1.94 1.01 -3.18
N ASP A 240 -0.84 0.92 -3.91
CA ASP A 240 -0.52 1.84 -5.01
C ASP A 240 -1.37 1.61 -6.28
N GLU A 241 -2.11 0.51 -6.34
CA GLU A 241 -3.05 0.18 -7.43
C GLU A 241 -4.48 0.69 -7.19
N LEU A 242 -4.75 1.35 -6.05
CA LEU A 242 -6.06 1.94 -5.76
C LEU A 242 -6.45 2.97 -6.84
N ASP A 243 -7.64 2.80 -7.41
CA ASP A 243 -8.10 3.65 -8.54
C ASP A 243 -9.48 4.29 -8.34
N PHE A 244 -10.02 4.26 -7.13
CA PHE A 244 -11.27 4.96 -6.87
C PHE A 244 -11.07 6.46 -6.58
N SER A 245 -12.11 7.24 -6.87
CA SER A 245 -12.10 8.69 -6.69
C SER A 245 -12.22 9.10 -5.22
N PRO A 246 -11.32 9.94 -4.69
CA PRO A 246 -11.47 10.56 -3.36
C PRO A 246 -12.81 11.29 -3.17
N LYS A 247 -13.36 11.83 -4.25
CA LYS A 247 -14.67 12.50 -4.25
C LYS A 247 -15.78 11.52 -3.87
N HIS A 248 -15.76 10.30 -4.41
CA HIS A 248 -16.78 9.30 -4.12
C HIS A 248 -16.69 8.80 -2.68
N LEU A 249 -15.48 8.68 -2.11
CA LEU A 249 -15.31 8.40 -0.70
C LEU A 249 -15.84 9.53 0.19
N ALA A 250 -15.55 10.80 -0.16
CA ALA A 250 -16.08 11.95 0.57
C ALA A 250 -17.61 12.01 0.54
N MET A 251 -18.21 11.76 -0.62
CA MET A 251 -19.67 11.70 -0.78
C MET A 251 -20.28 10.57 0.05
N LEU A 252 -19.68 9.38 0.03
CA LEU A 252 -20.14 8.26 0.86
C LEU A 252 -20.13 8.59 2.35
N ILE A 253 -19.04 9.19 2.85
CA ILE A 253 -18.92 9.64 4.24
C ILE A 253 -20.03 10.65 4.55
N ALA A 254 -20.28 11.60 3.66
CA ALA A 254 -21.33 12.60 3.84
C ALA A 254 -22.75 11.99 3.89
N LEU A 255 -23.02 10.96 3.08
CA LEU A 255 -24.30 10.22 3.10
C LEU A 255 -24.55 9.53 4.46
N VAL A 256 -23.50 8.96 5.04
CA VAL A 256 -23.56 8.36 6.39
C VAL A 256 -23.79 9.42 7.46
N GLU A 257 -23.08 10.56 7.39
CA GLU A 257 -23.22 11.67 8.33
C GLU A 257 -24.61 12.30 8.32
N LYS A 258 -25.16 12.48 7.12
CA LYS A 258 -26.53 12.96 6.91
C LYS A 258 -27.59 11.91 7.27
N LYS A 259 -27.17 10.70 7.70
CA LYS A 259 -28.07 9.57 7.98
C LYS A 259 -28.96 9.19 6.77
N THR A 260 -28.52 9.50 5.56
CA THR A 260 -29.19 9.09 4.31
C THR A 260 -29.08 7.58 4.13
N ILE A 261 -27.95 7.00 4.52
CA ILE A 261 -27.72 5.55 4.60
C ILE A 261 -27.11 5.19 5.94
N ASN A 262 -27.26 3.94 6.36
CA ASN A 262 -26.58 3.42 7.54
C ASN A 262 -25.19 2.84 7.19
N GLN A 263 -24.41 2.46 8.21
CA GLN A 263 -23.06 1.94 8.06
C GLN A 263 -23.01 0.62 7.24
N THR A 264 -24.01 -0.24 7.38
CA THR A 264 -24.06 -1.51 6.61
C THR A 264 -24.22 -1.26 5.14
N ILE A 265 -25.16 -0.41 4.76
CA ILE A 265 -25.38 0.00 3.37
C ILE A 265 -24.15 0.73 2.83
N ALA A 266 -23.54 1.58 3.65
CA ALA A 266 -22.32 2.30 3.24
C ALA A 266 -21.17 1.36 2.88
N LYS A 267 -21.00 0.24 3.58
CA LYS A 267 -20.00 -0.77 3.25
C LYS A 267 -20.28 -1.44 1.90
N GLU A 268 -21.55 -1.79 1.65
CA GLU A 268 -21.97 -2.37 0.35
C GLU A 268 -21.74 -1.37 -0.81
N VAL A 269 -22.04 -0.10 -0.60
CA VAL A 269 -21.78 0.97 -1.59
C VAL A 269 -20.29 1.18 -1.78
N PHE A 270 -19.49 1.11 -0.70
CA PHE A 270 -18.04 1.26 -0.80
C PHE A 270 -17.39 0.12 -1.60
N GLU A 271 -17.87 -1.12 -1.48
CA GLU A 271 -17.41 -2.23 -2.32
C GLU A 271 -17.61 -1.94 -3.81
N LYS A 272 -18.69 -1.25 -4.15
CA LYS A 272 -18.95 -0.82 -5.54
C LYS A 272 -18.07 0.35 -5.97
N ILE A 273 -17.81 1.30 -5.07
CA ILE A 273 -16.83 2.37 -5.31
C ILE A 273 -15.46 1.77 -5.55
N PHE A 274 -15.04 0.84 -4.71
CA PHE A 274 -13.73 0.19 -4.81
C PHE A 274 -13.55 -0.58 -6.14
N ALA A 275 -14.59 -1.28 -6.59
CA ALA A 275 -14.54 -2.11 -7.79
C ALA A 275 -14.72 -1.31 -9.11
N ASP A 276 -15.65 -0.36 -9.15
CA ASP A 276 -16.14 0.25 -10.36
C ASP A 276 -16.17 1.80 -10.32
N ASP A 277 -15.65 2.40 -9.23
CA ASP A 277 -15.65 3.85 -8.95
C ASP A 277 -17.01 4.54 -9.18
N ILE A 278 -18.10 3.88 -8.75
CA ILE A 278 -19.46 4.38 -8.94
C ILE A 278 -19.72 5.66 -8.13
N GLU A 279 -20.60 6.51 -8.65
CA GLU A 279 -21.07 7.71 -7.95
C GLU A 279 -22.10 7.34 -6.87
N PRO A 280 -21.80 7.56 -5.54
CA PRO A 280 -22.59 7.00 -4.44
C PRO A 280 -24.02 7.50 -4.34
N GLU A 281 -24.28 8.79 -4.59
CA GLU A 281 -25.63 9.38 -4.47
C GLU A 281 -26.58 8.79 -5.50
N SER A 282 -26.15 8.70 -6.75
CA SER A 282 -26.91 8.10 -7.84
C SER A 282 -27.19 6.63 -7.58
N TYR A 283 -26.14 5.89 -7.16
CA TYR A 283 -26.28 4.47 -6.87
C TYR A 283 -27.29 4.20 -5.74
N VAL A 284 -27.19 4.96 -4.64
CA VAL A 284 -28.13 4.86 -3.51
C VAL A 284 -29.56 5.16 -3.94
N LYS A 285 -29.74 6.17 -4.78
CA LYS A 285 -31.06 6.55 -5.30
C LYS A 285 -31.64 5.51 -6.24
N GLU A 286 -30.89 5.05 -7.22
CA GLU A 286 -31.33 4.07 -8.22
C GLU A 286 -31.70 2.72 -7.61
N HIS A 287 -30.93 2.30 -6.58
CA HIS A 287 -31.19 1.03 -5.88
C HIS A 287 -32.11 1.19 -4.66
N GLY A 288 -32.62 2.40 -4.41
CA GLY A 288 -33.54 2.68 -3.31
C GLY A 288 -32.92 2.29 -1.95
N LEU A 289 -31.61 2.54 -1.73
CA LEU A 289 -30.87 2.17 -0.52
C LEU A 289 -30.98 3.21 0.59
N GLY A 290 -31.62 4.35 0.33
CA GLY A 290 -31.85 5.39 1.32
C GLY A 290 -32.62 4.86 2.53
N MET A 291 -32.29 5.41 3.71
CA MET A 291 -33.05 5.11 4.94
C MET A 291 -34.49 5.63 4.81
N VAL A 292 -35.43 4.81 5.23
CA VAL A 292 -36.82 5.21 5.30
C VAL A 292 -36.98 6.16 6.49
N SER A 293 -37.18 7.43 6.22
CA SER A 293 -37.45 8.49 7.21
C SER A 293 -38.95 8.78 7.36
N ASP A 294 -39.79 8.14 6.56
CA ASP A 294 -41.24 8.29 6.63
C ASP A 294 -41.76 7.59 7.88
N THR A 295 -42.17 8.39 8.87
CA THR A 295 -42.65 7.93 10.15
C THR A 295 -43.90 7.06 10.03
N ASP A 296 -44.76 7.34 9.06
CA ASP A 296 -46.02 6.61 8.86
C ASP A 296 -45.74 5.21 8.30
N ALA A 297 -44.83 5.11 7.31
CA ALA A 297 -44.40 3.82 6.75
C ALA A 297 -43.66 2.97 7.82
N LEU A 298 -42.84 3.62 8.67
CA LEU A 298 -42.13 2.97 9.76
C LEU A 298 -43.13 2.44 10.80
N GLN A 299 -44.10 3.27 11.20
CA GLN A 299 -45.13 2.92 12.16
C GLN A 299 -45.98 1.73 11.70
N LYS A 300 -46.42 1.75 10.42
CA LYS A 300 -47.19 0.64 9.85
C LYS A 300 -46.41 -0.68 9.86
N THR A 301 -45.13 -0.65 9.50
CA THR A 301 -44.28 -1.85 9.56
C THR A 301 -44.07 -2.35 10.96
N VAL A 302 -43.90 -1.45 11.94
CA VAL A 302 -43.80 -1.82 13.37
C VAL A 302 -45.10 -2.46 13.86
N GLU A 303 -46.28 -1.93 13.50
CA GLU A 303 -47.59 -2.51 13.83
C GLU A 303 -47.75 -3.93 13.23
N GLU A 304 -47.32 -4.14 11.98
CA GLU A 304 -47.33 -5.47 11.35
C GLU A 304 -46.42 -6.46 12.08
N VAL A 305 -45.22 -6.01 12.51
CA VAL A 305 -44.30 -6.85 13.29
C VAL A 305 -44.84 -7.17 14.67
N ILE A 306 -45.45 -6.23 15.35
CA ILE A 306 -46.14 -6.44 16.64
C ILE A 306 -47.22 -7.50 16.48
N ALA A 307 -48.08 -7.36 15.48
CA ALA A 307 -49.16 -8.31 15.18
C ALA A 307 -48.66 -9.73 14.87
N ALA A 308 -47.53 -9.84 14.14
CA ALA A 308 -46.91 -11.10 13.77
C ALA A 308 -46.17 -11.81 14.90
N ASN A 309 -45.89 -11.13 16.04
CA ASN A 309 -45.08 -11.65 17.14
C ASN A 309 -45.75 -11.53 18.51
N PRO A 310 -46.95 -12.08 18.72
CA PRO A 310 -47.74 -11.89 19.94
C PRO A 310 -47.03 -12.41 21.21
N GLN A 311 -46.25 -13.46 21.12
CA GLN A 311 -45.49 -14.00 22.23
C GLN A 311 -44.42 -13.03 22.75
N SER A 312 -43.67 -12.36 21.83
CA SER A 312 -42.66 -11.38 22.20
C SER A 312 -43.27 -10.13 22.81
N VAL A 313 -44.48 -9.75 22.38
CA VAL A 313 -45.26 -8.66 22.94
C VAL A 313 -45.67 -9.01 24.38
N ALA A 314 -46.19 -10.23 24.61
CA ALA A 314 -46.55 -10.72 25.92
C ALA A 314 -45.36 -10.77 26.88
N ASP A 315 -44.21 -11.22 26.39
CA ASP A 315 -42.96 -11.27 27.13
C ASP A 315 -42.49 -9.86 27.58
N TYR A 316 -42.60 -8.87 26.66
CA TYR A 316 -42.28 -7.48 26.99
C TYR A 316 -43.23 -6.91 28.02
N LYS A 317 -44.56 -7.10 27.88
CA LYS A 317 -45.59 -6.68 28.85
C LYS A 317 -45.44 -7.39 30.21
N ALA A 318 -44.82 -8.58 30.21
CA ALA A 318 -44.45 -9.32 31.44
C ALA A 318 -43.12 -8.85 32.08
N GLY A 319 -42.52 -7.76 31.57
CA GLY A 319 -41.29 -7.15 32.12
C GLY A 319 -39.98 -7.66 31.56
N LYS A 320 -39.99 -8.55 30.54
CA LYS A 320 -38.79 -9.05 29.87
C LYS A 320 -38.30 -8.03 28.83
N GLN A 321 -37.55 -7.03 29.26
CA GLN A 321 -37.09 -5.94 28.39
C GLN A 321 -36.27 -6.41 27.15
N LYS A 322 -35.62 -7.57 27.21
CA LYS A 322 -34.89 -8.13 26.08
C LYS A 322 -35.79 -8.47 24.87
N ALA A 323 -37.11 -8.65 25.08
CA ALA A 323 -38.06 -8.94 23.98
C ALA A 323 -38.17 -7.78 22.99
N ILE A 324 -37.97 -6.52 23.41
CA ILE A 324 -38.00 -5.37 22.53
C ILE A 324 -36.86 -5.43 21.49
N GLY A 325 -35.66 -5.90 21.89
CA GLY A 325 -34.54 -6.08 20.97
C GLY A 325 -34.84 -7.08 19.86
N PHE A 326 -35.62 -8.13 20.14
CA PHE A 326 -36.09 -9.08 19.12
C PHE A 326 -37.06 -8.38 18.14
N LEU A 327 -38.01 -7.60 18.63
CA LEU A 327 -38.98 -6.88 17.80
C LEU A 327 -38.28 -5.83 16.90
N VAL A 328 -37.29 -5.10 17.46
CA VAL A 328 -36.43 -4.21 16.66
C VAL A 328 -35.74 -4.98 15.55
N GLY A 329 -35.14 -6.15 15.87
CA GLY A 329 -34.48 -7.01 14.91
C GLY A 329 -35.41 -7.50 13.78
N GLN A 330 -36.65 -7.88 14.12
CA GLN A 330 -37.65 -8.29 13.13
C GLN A 330 -38.08 -7.12 12.24
N THR A 331 -38.29 -5.95 12.81
CA THR A 331 -38.61 -4.72 12.04
C THR A 331 -37.49 -4.37 11.08
N MET A 332 -36.25 -4.40 11.57
CA MET A 332 -35.05 -4.17 10.73
C MET A 332 -34.96 -5.17 9.58
N LYS A 333 -35.30 -6.44 9.84
CA LYS A 333 -35.29 -7.51 8.81
C LYS A 333 -36.37 -7.24 7.73
N VAL A 334 -37.61 -6.92 8.13
CA VAL A 334 -38.70 -6.59 7.19
C VAL A 334 -38.34 -5.37 6.36
N MET A 335 -37.73 -4.37 6.95
CA MET A 335 -37.29 -3.14 6.28
C MET A 335 -35.93 -3.29 5.58
N LYS A 336 -35.40 -4.51 5.48
CA LYS A 336 -34.09 -4.79 4.85
C LYS A 336 -32.96 -3.88 5.32
N GLY A 337 -32.92 -3.57 6.62
CA GLY A 337 -31.90 -2.72 7.21
C GLY A 337 -32.05 -1.21 6.92
N LYS A 338 -33.10 -0.77 6.23
CA LYS A 338 -33.30 0.64 5.81
C LYS A 338 -33.97 1.53 6.86
N ALA A 339 -34.25 1.02 8.04
CA ALA A 339 -34.83 1.79 9.14
C ALA A 339 -33.77 2.26 10.15
N ASN A 340 -34.05 3.37 10.84
CA ASN A 340 -33.22 3.78 11.95
C ASN A 340 -33.59 2.93 13.19
N PRO A 341 -32.69 2.12 13.75
CA PRO A 341 -32.99 1.28 14.92
C PRO A 341 -33.50 2.06 16.12
N THR A 342 -33.01 3.28 16.33
CA THR A 342 -33.43 4.15 17.42
C THR A 342 -34.89 4.59 17.22
N ALA A 343 -35.25 5.04 16.02
CA ALA A 343 -36.61 5.43 15.68
C ALA A 343 -37.61 4.24 15.76
N VAL A 344 -37.16 3.07 15.28
CA VAL A 344 -37.93 1.82 15.42
C VAL A 344 -38.18 1.48 16.90
N ASN A 345 -37.14 1.60 17.74
CA ASN A 345 -37.28 1.33 19.17
C ASN A 345 -38.24 2.32 19.86
N GLU A 346 -38.17 3.61 19.53
CA GLU A 346 -39.06 4.64 20.05
C GLU A 346 -40.53 4.36 19.67
N ILE A 347 -40.80 4.00 18.44
CA ILE A 347 -42.16 3.66 17.96
C ILE A 347 -42.63 2.37 18.62
N LEU A 348 -41.78 1.34 18.76
CA LEU A 348 -42.10 0.09 19.46
C LEU A 348 -42.47 0.35 20.90
N VAL A 349 -41.63 1.13 21.64
CA VAL A 349 -41.91 1.48 23.04
C VAL A 349 -43.26 2.22 23.18
N LYS A 350 -43.54 3.15 22.28
CA LYS A 350 -44.80 3.89 22.28
C LYS A 350 -46.01 2.96 22.09
N LEU A 351 -45.98 2.14 21.04
CA LEU A 351 -47.09 1.24 20.68
C LEU A 351 -47.27 0.07 21.66
N LEU A 352 -46.23 -0.39 22.33
CA LEU A 352 -46.33 -1.47 23.32
C LEU A 352 -46.84 -0.99 24.69
N ASN A 353 -46.74 0.31 25.00
CA ASN A 353 -47.21 0.93 26.22
C ASN A 353 -48.61 1.55 26.11
N GLU A 354 -49.15 1.65 24.88
CA GLU A 354 -50.57 1.90 24.59
C GLU A 354 -51.36 0.59 24.76
#